data_edbdf11d7fdadb96eecfe6585b316f65
#
_entry.id   edbdf11d7fdadb96eecfe6585b316f65
#
_cell.length_a   1.000
_cell.length_b   1.000
_cell.length_c   1.000
_cell.angle_alpha   90.00
_cell.angle_beta   90.00
_cell.angle_gamma   90.00
#
_symmetry.space_group_name_H-M   'P 1'
#
loop_
_entity.id
_entity.type
_entity.pdbx_description
1 polymer ?
#
loop_
_entity_poly.entity_id
_entity_poly.type
_entity_poly.pdbx_seq_one_letter_code
_entity_poly.pdbx_strand_id
1 'polypeptide(L)'
;RTGGPCVDGDLVIIHAITANWGKQGPARDRFYAFDKNTGDLVWSSTPGITPKDSSFSPLTFENMPNGRRVFYSGTGCGHIVCIDARTGQPLWRFQMSYGGVNSGVIVHKNTIIAIHGKENIDASTIGRMVAIQKPEKLPSLNEDILLLGKESEVWRNSSMEAFTSSPVYRSGRLYTTIKRGELVCLNADTGEEIWGIKLAPDQVHASPTWADNKLYVPMFDGKVSVVKEYGNEAKIISQVQLDGSCLAAPAVAHGRVFVQSKKRLYCFGSNRVAPAFISQPVAS
;
A
#
# COMPACT_ATOMS: atom_id res chain seq x y z
N ARG A 1 -16.80 0.15 -2.18
CA ARG A 1 -15.56 -0.12 -1.42
C ARG A 1 -14.49 0.85 -1.89
N THR A 2 -13.74 1.44 -1.00
CA THR A 2 -12.76 2.48 -1.31
C THR A 2 -11.48 2.28 -0.52
N GLY A 3 -10.35 2.78 -1.05
CA GLY A 3 -9.17 3.10 -0.26
C GLY A 3 -9.42 4.34 0.63
N GLY A 4 -8.51 4.66 1.54
CA GLY A 4 -8.59 5.89 2.33
C GLY A 4 -8.44 7.14 1.45
N PRO A 5 -9.13 8.26 1.76
CA PRO A 5 -8.92 9.52 1.07
C PRO A 5 -7.49 10.03 1.31
N CYS A 6 -6.92 10.68 0.31
CA CYS A 6 -5.57 11.23 0.37
C CYS A 6 -5.61 12.72 0.01
N VAL A 7 -5.00 13.57 0.84
CA VAL A 7 -4.89 15.01 0.58
C VAL A 7 -3.54 15.29 -0.06
N ASP A 8 -3.55 15.92 -1.25
CA ASP A 8 -2.34 16.33 -1.97
C ASP A 8 -2.49 17.78 -2.49
N GLY A 9 -1.89 18.71 -1.77
CA GLY A 9 -2.09 20.15 -2.01
C GLY A 9 -3.53 20.58 -1.74
N ASP A 10 -4.23 21.06 -2.75
CA ASP A 10 -5.63 21.49 -2.67
C ASP A 10 -6.63 20.39 -3.06
N LEU A 11 -6.17 19.20 -3.37
CA LEU A 11 -7.01 18.10 -3.79
C LEU A 11 -7.21 17.06 -2.69
N VAL A 12 -8.42 16.53 -2.59
CA VAL A 12 -8.75 15.28 -1.90
C VAL A 12 -8.97 14.22 -2.96
N ILE A 13 -8.09 13.25 -3.02
CA ILE A 13 -8.16 12.17 -4.02
C ILE A 13 -8.67 10.89 -3.36
N ILE A 14 -9.66 10.27 -3.97
CA ILE A 14 -10.24 9.00 -3.53
C ILE A 14 -10.23 7.97 -4.65
N HIS A 15 -10.03 6.71 -4.29
CA HIS A 15 -10.17 5.56 -5.17
C HIS A 15 -11.49 4.86 -4.84
N ALA A 16 -12.45 4.89 -5.76
CA ALA A 16 -13.78 4.33 -5.56
C ALA A 16 -14.07 3.20 -6.55
N ILE A 17 -14.45 2.04 -6.02
CA ILE A 17 -14.77 0.85 -6.80
C ILE A 17 -16.18 0.37 -6.50
N THR A 18 -16.96 0.12 -7.56
CA THR A 18 -18.20 -0.64 -7.49
C THR A 18 -17.97 -2.07 -7.95
N ALA A 19 -18.53 -3.02 -7.23
CA ALA A 19 -18.38 -4.44 -7.57
C ALA A 19 -19.25 -4.84 -8.75
N ASN A 20 -18.88 -5.94 -9.41
CA ASN A 20 -19.64 -6.50 -10.53
C ASN A 20 -20.67 -7.57 -10.10
N TRP A 21 -21.01 -7.59 -8.80
CA TRP A 21 -21.94 -8.52 -8.22
C TRP A 21 -23.13 -7.80 -7.57
N GLY A 22 -24.29 -8.46 -7.60
CA GLY A 22 -25.55 -7.88 -7.14
C GLY A 22 -26.07 -6.76 -8.05
N LYS A 23 -26.78 -5.80 -7.47
CA LYS A 23 -27.40 -4.68 -8.20
C LYS A 23 -26.41 -3.52 -8.49
N GLN A 24 -25.13 -3.70 -8.21
CA GLN A 24 -24.11 -2.65 -8.34
C GLN A 24 -23.40 -2.61 -9.71
N GLY A 25 -23.77 -3.51 -10.62
CA GLY A 25 -23.22 -3.52 -11.98
C GLY A 25 -23.71 -2.35 -12.84
N PRO A 26 -22.99 -1.99 -13.89
CA PRO A 26 -21.68 -2.52 -14.25
C PRO A 26 -20.59 -1.97 -13.31
N ALA A 27 -19.60 -2.81 -13.01
CA ALA A 27 -18.48 -2.44 -12.16
C ALA A 27 -17.72 -1.22 -12.72
N ARG A 28 -17.28 -0.36 -11.81
CA ARG A 28 -16.43 0.82 -12.11
C ARG A 28 -15.27 0.85 -11.14
N ASP A 29 -14.11 1.20 -11.67
CA ASP A 29 -12.89 1.44 -10.93
C ASP A 29 -12.38 2.83 -11.29
N ARG A 30 -12.58 3.78 -10.41
CA ARG A 30 -12.33 5.19 -10.69
C ARG A 30 -11.62 5.90 -9.55
N PHE A 31 -10.79 6.85 -9.95
CA PHE A 31 -10.23 7.85 -9.07
C PHE A 31 -10.99 9.17 -9.28
N TYR A 32 -11.21 9.88 -8.19
CA TYR A 32 -11.85 11.18 -8.17
C TYR A 32 -10.99 12.14 -7.36
N ALA A 33 -10.82 13.35 -7.85
CA ALA A 33 -10.25 14.45 -7.09
C ALA A 33 -11.26 15.56 -6.90
N PHE A 34 -11.35 16.01 -5.67
CA PHE A 34 -12.20 17.10 -5.25
C PHE A 34 -11.33 18.24 -4.72
N ASP A 35 -11.74 19.48 -4.94
CA ASP A 35 -11.17 20.62 -4.22
C ASP A 35 -11.47 20.45 -2.72
N LYS A 36 -10.43 20.52 -1.88
CA LYS A 36 -10.57 20.29 -0.44
C LYS A 36 -11.37 21.38 0.30
N ASN A 37 -11.47 22.58 -0.28
CA ASN A 37 -12.12 23.72 0.34
C ASN A 37 -13.60 23.84 -0.06
N THR A 38 -13.90 23.56 -1.36
CA THR A 38 -15.27 23.70 -1.90
C THR A 38 -16.00 22.36 -1.97
N GLY A 39 -15.29 21.24 -2.08
CA GLY A 39 -15.86 19.92 -2.34
C GLY A 39 -16.22 19.66 -3.80
N ASP A 40 -15.92 20.61 -4.70
CA ASP A 40 -16.21 20.44 -6.12
C ASP A 40 -15.34 19.38 -6.77
N LEU A 41 -15.91 18.64 -7.71
CA LEU A 41 -15.17 17.66 -8.51
C LEU A 41 -14.22 18.38 -9.48
N VAL A 42 -12.92 18.14 -9.32
CA VAL A 42 -11.88 18.71 -10.22
C VAL A 42 -11.63 17.79 -11.40
N TRP A 43 -11.47 16.48 -11.15
CA TRP A 43 -11.32 15.48 -12.21
C TRP A 43 -11.78 14.09 -11.77
N SER A 44 -12.08 13.24 -12.75
CA SER A 44 -12.27 11.79 -12.57
C SER A 44 -11.44 11.02 -13.57
N SER A 45 -10.93 9.84 -13.17
CA SER A 45 -10.04 9.02 -13.98
C SER A 45 -10.41 7.53 -13.92
N THR A 46 -10.33 6.85 -15.05
CA THR A 46 -10.53 5.39 -15.16
C THR A 46 -9.30 4.78 -15.86
N PRO A 47 -8.18 4.56 -15.15
CA PRO A 47 -6.91 4.15 -15.74
C PRO A 47 -6.87 2.66 -16.11
N GLY A 48 -7.72 1.86 -15.51
CA GLY A 48 -7.79 0.41 -15.70
C GLY A 48 -8.83 -0.02 -16.74
N ILE A 49 -9.16 -1.30 -16.67
CA ILE A 49 -10.27 -1.92 -17.39
C ILE A 49 -11.39 -2.27 -16.39
N THR A 50 -12.43 -2.97 -16.84
CA THR A 50 -13.52 -3.42 -15.96
C THR A 50 -12.96 -4.23 -14.79
N PRO A 51 -13.20 -3.81 -13.53
CA PRO A 51 -12.68 -4.52 -12.37
C PRO A 51 -13.39 -5.84 -12.16
N LYS A 52 -12.63 -6.87 -11.77
CA LYS A 52 -13.17 -8.17 -11.34
C LYS A 52 -13.42 -8.22 -9.84
N ASP A 53 -12.67 -7.40 -9.07
CA ASP A 53 -12.70 -7.41 -7.61
C ASP A 53 -12.56 -5.99 -7.05
N SER A 54 -12.54 -5.86 -5.74
CA SER A 54 -12.22 -4.61 -5.05
C SER A 54 -10.70 -4.34 -5.08
N SER A 55 -10.33 -3.07 -4.90
CA SER A 55 -8.99 -2.67 -4.51
C SER A 55 -9.08 -1.73 -3.31
N PHE A 56 -8.17 -1.91 -2.37
CA PHE A 56 -7.99 -1.03 -1.19
C PHE A 56 -6.62 -0.35 -1.23
N SER A 57 -5.93 -0.45 -2.37
CA SER A 57 -4.58 0.08 -2.54
C SER A 57 -4.55 1.58 -2.22
N PRO A 58 -3.73 2.01 -1.26
CA PRO A 58 -3.52 3.42 -1.00
C PRO A 58 -2.75 4.07 -2.15
N LEU A 59 -2.81 5.40 -2.21
CA LEU A 59 -2.09 6.19 -3.21
C LEU A 59 -0.66 6.43 -2.74
N THR A 60 0.31 6.18 -3.62
CA THR A 60 1.72 6.51 -3.39
C THR A 60 2.14 7.61 -4.34
N PHE A 61 2.49 8.78 -3.81
CA PHE A 61 2.82 9.97 -4.60
C PHE A 61 4.31 10.10 -4.87
N GLU A 62 4.62 10.67 -6.06
CA GLU A 62 5.99 11.01 -6.46
C GLU A 62 6.02 12.36 -7.18
N ASN A 63 7.06 13.17 -6.92
CA ASN A 63 7.42 14.31 -7.76
C ASN A 63 8.45 13.86 -8.78
N MET A 64 8.10 13.92 -10.05
CA MET A 64 9.01 13.60 -11.14
C MET A 64 10.07 14.70 -11.30
N PRO A 65 11.25 14.40 -11.87
CA PRO A 65 12.32 15.39 -12.06
C PRO A 65 11.92 16.63 -12.87
N ASN A 66 10.93 16.49 -13.77
CA ASN A 66 10.36 17.59 -14.56
C ASN A 66 9.31 18.41 -13.81
N GLY A 67 9.10 18.18 -12.50
CA GLY A 67 8.11 18.85 -11.66
C GLY A 67 6.69 18.28 -11.76
N ARG A 68 6.44 17.31 -12.62
CA ARG A 68 5.13 16.64 -12.70
C ARG A 68 4.84 15.85 -11.43
N ARG A 69 3.67 16.03 -10.85
CA ARG A 69 3.19 15.29 -9.68
C ARG A 69 2.37 14.10 -10.13
N VAL A 70 2.78 12.90 -9.77
CA VAL A 70 2.07 11.66 -10.11
C VAL A 70 1.75 10.84 -8.87
N PHE A 71 0.83 9.90 -8.99
CA PHE A 71 0.63 8.85 -7.99
C PHE A 71 0.47 7.49 -8.64
N TYR A 72 0.74 6.47 -7.84
CA TYR A 72 0.63 5.07 -8.19
C TYR A 72 -0.39 4.39 -7.29
N SER A 73 -1.12 3.40 -7.82
CA SER A 73 -2.07 2.59 -7.06
C SER A 73 -2.32 1.25 -7.74
N GLY A 74 -2.74 0.26 -6.95
CA GLY A 74 -3.35 -0.95 -7.48
C GLY A 74 -4.81 -0.71 -7.83
N THR A 75 -5.34 -1.51 -8.76
CA THR A 75 -6.74 -1.44 -9.23
C THR A 75 -7.47 -2.75 -9.04
N GLY A 76 -8.81 -2.73 -9.10
CA GLY A 76 -9.67 -3.92 -9.01
C GLY A 76 -9.60 -4.86 -10.22
N CYS A 77 -8.99 -4.40 -11.32
CA CYS A 77 -8.72 -5.21 -12.51
C CYS A 77 -7.31 -5.82 -12.52
N GLY A 78 -6.56 -5.73 -11.42
CA GLY A 78 -5.24 -6.33 -11.28
C GLY A 78 -4.08 -5.54 -11.92
N HIS A 79 -4.29 -4.27 -12.23
CA HIS A 79 -3.25 -3.40 -12.75
C HIS A 79 -2.63 -2.56 -11.65
N ILE A 80 -1.35 -2.26 -11.81
CA ILE A 80 -0.69 -1.10 -11.21
C ILE A 80 -0.80 0.04 -12.22
N VAL A 81 -1.19 1.21 -11.75
CA VAL A 81 -1.40 2.39 -12.60
C VAL A 81 -0.58 3.57 -12.11
N CYS A 82 -0.19 4.43 -13.04
CA CYS A 82 0.37 5.76 -12.79
C CYS A 82 -0.58 6.80 -13.35
N ILE A 83 -0.89 7.81 -12.56
CA ILE A 83 -1.86 8.85 -12.89
C ILE A 83 -1.24 10.20 -12.55
N ASP A 84 -1.46 11.19 -13.41
CA ASP A 84 -1.13 12.58 -13.13
C ASP A 84 -2.05 13.11 -12.01
N ALA A 85 -1.47 13.57 -10.92
CA ALA A 85 -2.22 13.96 -9.72
C ALA A 85 -3.03 15.26 -9.92
N ARG A 86 -2.67 16.11 -10.88
CA ARG A 86 -3.32 17.39 -11.11
C ARG A 86 -4.45 17.32 -12.12
N THR A 87 -4.32 16.42 -13.12
CA THR A 87 -5.27 16.31 -14.23
C THR A 87 -6.10 15.04 -14.22
N GLY A 88 -5.67 14.01 -13.46
CA GLY A 88 -6.28 12.68 -13.49
C GLY A 88 -5.95 11.88 -14.74
N GLN A 89 -5.06 12.39 -15.63
CA GLN A 89 -4.67 11.67 -16.83
C GLN A 89 -3.96 10.36 -16.49
N PRO A 90 -4.45 9.20 -16.98
CA PRO A 90 -3.72 7.95 -16.89
C PRO A 90 -2.44 8.02 -17.74
N LEU A 91 -1.29 7.63 -17.14
CA LEU A 91 0.00 7.73 -17.82
C LEU A 91 0.50 6.36 -18.28
N TRP A 92 0.43 5.37 -17.40
CA TRP A 92 0.74 4.00 -17.76
C TRP A 92 0.03 3.00 -16.84
N ARG A 93 -0.09 1.77 -17.31
CA ARG A 93 -0.56 0.64 -16.51
C ARG A 93 0.21 -0.63 -16.81
N PHE A 94 0.37 -1.47 -15.79
CA PHE A 94 0.97 -2.79 -15.85
C PHE A 94 0.03 -3.82 -15.23
N GLN A 95 -0.33 -4.86 -15.97
CA GLN A 95 -1.17 -5.93 -15.45
C GLN A 95 -0.34 -6.96 -14.70
N MET A 96 -0.60 -7.16 -13.40
CA MET A 96 0.12 -8.15 -12.62
C MET A 96 -0.74 -9.34 -12.15
N SER A 97 -2.06 -9.21 -12.14
CA SER A 97 -2.98 -10.25 -11.69
C SER A 97 -4.32 -10.20 -12.41
N TYR A 98 -5.13 -11.25 -12.25
CA TYR A 98 -6.52 -11.26 -12.73
C TYR A 98 -7.49 -10.57 -11.76
N GLY A 99 -7.18 -10.54 -10.48
CA GLY A 99 -8.00 -9.90 -9.45
C GLY A 99 -7.37 -8.63 -8.89
N GLY A 100 -8.07 -7.96 -7.98
CA GLY A 100 -7.66 -6.66 -7.45
C GLY A 100 -6.35 -6.68 -6.69
N VAL A 101 -5.49 -5.69 -6.93
CA VAL A 101 -4.31 -5.40 -6.12
C VAL A 101 -4.73 -4.47 -4.99
N ASN A 102 -4.62 -4.95 -3.75
CA ASN A 102 -5.12 -4.26 -2.56
C ASN A 102 -4.02 -3.60 -1.72
N SER A 103 -2.78 -4.03 -1.88
CA SER A 103 -1.63 -3.51 -1.14
C SER A 103 -1.11 -2.21 -1.75
N GLY A 104 -0.54 -1.35 -0.92
CA GLY A 104 0.17 -0.16 -1.38
C GLY A 104 1.42 -0.53 -2.17
N VAL A 105 1.77 0.33 -3.10
CA VAL A 105 2.99 0.20 -3.90
C VAL A 105 4.14 1.00 -3.32
N ILE A 106 5.36 0.59 -3.60
CA ILE A 106 6.59 1.26 -3.16
C ILE A 106 7.29 1.87 -4.37
N VAL A 107 7.72 3.11 -4.25
CA VAL A 107 8.65 3.75 -5.18
C VAL A 107 10.08 3.47 -4.70
N HIS A 108 10.87 2.80 -5.53
CA HIS A 108 12.27 2.52 -5.27
C HIS A 108 13.12 2.88 -6.48
N LYS A 109 13.94 3.93 -6.38
CA LYS A 109 14.73 4.44 -7.52
C LYS A 109 13.83 4.66 -8.75
N ASN A 110 14.16 4.00 -9.86
CA ASN A 110 13.35 4.06 -11.08
C ASN A 110 12.38 2.87 -11.25
N THR A 111 11.96 2.26 -10.13
CA THR A 111 11.01 1.13 -10.15
C THR A 111 9.82 1.37 -9.23
N ILE A 112 8.71 0.70 -9.56
CA ILE A 112 7.55 0.54 -8.70
C ILE A 112 7.49 -0.92 -8.27
N ILE A 113 7.45 -1.14 -6.95
CA ILE A 113 7.36 -2.49 -6.38
C ILE A 113 5.95 -2.70 -5.85
N ALA A 114 5.32 -3.78 -6.26
CA ALA A 114 3.96 -4.14 -5.89
C ALA A 114 3.85 -5.62 -5.49
N ILE A 115 2.92 -5.92 -4.57
CA ILE A 115 2.60 -7.27 -4.12
C ILE A 115 1.09 -7.50 -4.23
N HIS A 116 0.66 -8.72 -4.54
CA HIS A 116 -0.74 -9.13 -4.52
C HIS A 116 -0.95 -10.54 -3.99
N GLY A 117 -2.21 -10.91 -3.73
CA GLY A 117 -2.63 -12.24 -3.29
C GLY A 117 -3.78 -12.79 -4.13
N LYS A 118 -3.73 -12.57 -5.44
CA LYS A 118 -4.72 -13.05 -6.42
C LYS A 118 -4.07 -13.95 -7.46
N GLU A 119 -4.88 -14.49 -8.36
CA GLU A 119 -4.42 -15.35 -9.45
C GLU A 119 -3.47 -14.59 -10.36
N ASN A 120 -2.33 -15.19 -10.66
CA ASN A 120 -1.36 -14.67 -11.61
C ASN A 120 -1.86 -14.81 -13.05
N ILE A 121 -1.47 -13.86 -13.93
CA ILE A 121 -1.91 -13.85 -15.34
C ILE A 121 -1.15 -14.87 -16.19
N ASP A 122 0.00 -15.33 -15.74
CA ASP A 122 0.96 -16.13 -16.50
C ASP A 122 1.47 -17.37 -15.75
N ALA A 123 0.82 -17.73 -14.63
CA ALA A 123 1.13 -18.90 -13.83
C ALA A 123 -0.11 -19.38 -13.06
N SER A 124 -0.14 -20.66 -12.71
CA SER A 124 -1.21 -21.25 -11.87
C SER A 124 -1.07 -20.95 -10.38
N THR A 125 -0.02 -20.25 -9.98
CA THR A 125 0.22 -19.83 -8.60
C THR A 125 -0.59 -18.59 -8.22
N ILE A 126 -0.77 -18.38 -6.93
CA ILE A 126 -1.45 -17.23 -6.36
C ILE A 126 -0.42 -16.31 -5.70
N GLY A 127 -0.51 -15.01 -6.01
CA GLY A 127 0.33 -14.00 -5.40
C GLY A 127 1.74 -13.95 -5.95
N ARG A 128 2.34 -12.79 -5.88
CA ARG A 128 3.75 -12.49 -6.14
C ARG A 128 4.08 -11.05 -5.79
N MET A 129 5.36 -10.74 -5.66
CA MET A 129 5.89 -9.39 -5.63
C MET A 129 6.70 -9.15 -6.91
N VAL A 130 6.55 -7.96 -7.50
CA VAL A 130 7.21 -7.59 -8.76
C VAL A 130 7.76 -6.17 -8.65
N ALA A 131 8.97 -5.94 -9.14
CA ALA A 131 9.47 -4.60 -9.42
C ALA A 131 9.29 -4.29 -10.90
N ILE A 132 8.65 -3.17 -11.19
CA ILE A 132 8.29 -2.71 -12.53
C ILE A 132 9.16 -1.49 -12.84
N GLN A 133 9.90 -1.51 -13.93
CA GLN A 133 10.66 -0.38 -14.44
C GLN A 133 9.70 0.73 -14.86
N LYS A 134 9.88 1.94 -14.32
CA LYS A 134 9.14 3.11 -14.79
C LYS A 134 9.57 3.46 -16.23
N PRO A 135 8.64 3.89 -17.11
CA PRO A 135 9.01 4.36 -18.44
C PRO A 135 9.93 5.58 -18.35
N GLU A 136 10.91 5.67 -19.24
CA GLU A 136 11.82 6.82 -19.29
C GLU A 136 11.09 8.12 -19.63
N LYS A 137 10.07 8.02 -20.48
CA LYS A 137 9.23 9.14 -20.90
C LYS A 137 7.77 8.83 -20.58
N LEU A 138 7.13 9.74 -19.87
CA LEU A 138 5.69 9.68 -19.63
C LEU A 138 4.93 10.33 -20.79
N PRO A 139 3.69 9.89 -21.07
CA PRO A 139 2.83 10.55 -22.05
C PRO A 139 2.64 12.04 -21.75
N SER A 140 2.59 12.82 -22.80
CA SER A 140 2.18 14.23 -22.74
C SER A 140 0.68 14.35 -22.46
N LEU A 141 0.19 15.56 -22.23
CA LEU A 141 -1.24 15.80 -22.02
C LEU A 141 -2.01 15.34 -23.29
N ASN A 142 -3.08 14.57 -23.07
CA ASN A 142 -3.94 14.00 -24.12
C ASN A 142 -3.31 12.91 -25.02
N GLU A 143 -2.13 12.42 -24.69
CA GLU A 143 -1.61 11.20 -25.30
C GLU A 143 -2.25 9.95 -24.65
N ASP A 144 -2.23 8.83 -25.39
CA ASP A 144 -2.74 7.55 -24.94
C ASP A 144 -1.92 6.99 -23.77
N ILE A 145 -2.57 6.20 -22.93
CA ILE A 145 -1.93 5.49 -21.82
C ILE A 145 -0.91 4.45 -22.34
N LEU A 146 0.28 4.43 -21.76
CA LEU A 146 1.27 3.39 -22.04
C LEU A 146 0.86 2.06 -21.40
N LEU A 147 0.92 0.99 -22.17
CA LEU A 147 0.71 -0.37 -21.69
C LEU A 147 2.07 -1.03 -21.47
N LEU A 148 2.43 -1.25 -20.21
CA LEU A 148 3.67 -1.92 -19.86
C LEU A 148 3.46 -3.43 -19.88
N GLY A 149 4.33 -4.14 -20.57
CA GLY A 149 4.36 -5.60 -20.64
C GLY A 149 5.38 -6.21 -19.68
N LYS A 150 5.57 -7.52 -19.79
CA LYS A 150 6.48 -8.31 -18.95
C LYS A 150 7.95 -7.87 -19.07
N GLU A 151 8.33 -7.28 -20.16
CA GLU A 151 9.66 -6.69 -20.40
C GLU A 151 9.99 -5.53 -19.43
N SER A 152 8.98 -4.97 -18.79
CA SER A 152 9.14 -3.94 -17.77
C SER A 152 9.45 -4.52 -16.39
N GLU A 153 9.41 -5.84 -16.18
CA GLU A 153 9.77 -6.46 -14.92
C GLU A 153 11.28 -6.49 -14.72
N VAL A 154 11.74 -5.84 -13.65
CA VAL A 154 13.15 -5.88 -13.24
C VAL A 154 13.46 -7.16 -12.48
N TRP A 155 12.55 -7.52 -11.54
CA TRP A 155 12.60 -8.78 -10.82
C TRP A 155 11.19 -9.22 -10.39
N ARG A 156 11.08 -10.53 -10.11
CA ARG A 156 9.86 -11.16 -9.63
C ARG A 156 10.18 -12.13 -8.51
N ASN A 157 9.41 -12.08 -7.41
CA ASN A 157 9.45 -13.07 -6.34
C ASN A 157 8.06 -13.72 -6.20
N SER A 158 7.95 -14.98 -6.66
CA SER A 158 6.68 -15.73 -6.69
C SER A 158 6.36 -16.42 -5.34
N SER A 159 7.22 -16.32 -4.34
CA SER A 159 6.94 -16.85 -3.00
C SER A 159 6.22 -15.85 -2.10
N MET A 160 6.03 -14.61 -2.57
CA MET A 160 5.41 -13.53 -1.82
C MET A 160 3.91 -13.44 -2.15
N GLU A 161 3.07 -13.63 -1.16
CA GLU A 161 1.62 -13.51 -1.27
C GLU A 161 1.09 -12.62 -0.15
N ALA A 162 0.43 -11.50 -0.48
CA ALA A 162 -0.26 -10.66 0.48
C ALA A 162 -1.60 -10.18 -0.06
N PHE A 163 -2.67 -10.27 0.76
CA PHE A 163 -3.98 -9.83 0.34
C PHE A 163 -4.16 -8.32 0.41
N THR A 164 -3.93 -7.71 1.58
CA THR A 164 -4.04 -6.25 1.78
C THR A 164 -2.87 -5.66 2.56
N SER A 165 -1.99 -6.50 3.12
CA SER A 165 -0.81 -6.02 3.83
C SER A 165 0.12 -5.29 2.86
N SER A 166 0.38 -4.02 3.13
CA SER A 166 1.27 -3.18 2.33
C SER A 166 2.70 -3.31 2.83
N PRO A 167 3.70 -3.39 1.94
CA PRO A 167 5.10 -3.38 2.32
C PRO A 167 5.51 -2.04 2.95
N VAL A 168 6.52 -2.09 3.82
CA VAL A 168 7.25 -0.91 4.31
C VAL A 168 8.61 -0.87 3.63
N TYR A 169 9.01 0.30 3.14
CA TYR A 169 10.32 0.50 2.54
C TYR A 169 11.24 1.32 3.47
N ARG A 170 12.45 0.83 3.64
CA ARG A 170 13.49 1.55 4.38
C ARG A 170 14.89 1.21 3.86
N SER A 171 15.61 2.22 3.39
CA SER A 171 17.05 2.10 3.03
C SER A 171 17.38 0.89 2.15
N GLY A 172 16.63 0.69 1.05
CA GLY A 172 16.84 -0.42 0.11
C GLY A 172 16.28 -1.77 0.57
N ARG A 173 15.55 -1.82 1.68
CA ARG A 173 14.89 -3.01 2.20
C ARG A 173 13.38 -2.87 2.18
N LEU A 174 12.70 -3.97 1.89
CA LEU A 174 11.25 -4.11 1.93
C LEU A 174 10.87 -5.04 3.08
N TYR A 175 9.94 -4.60 3.92
CA TYR A 175 9.41 -5.42 5.00
C TYR A 175 7.94 -5.65 4.74
N THR A 176 7.52 -6.89 4.64
CA THR A 176 6.13 -7.24 4.38
C THR A 176 5.69 -8.43 5.20
N THR A 177 4.42 -8.44 5.60
CA THR A 177 3.79 -9.64 6.15
C THR A 177 3.07 -10.38 5.04
N ILE A 178 3.38 -11.66 4.89
CA ILE A 178 2.81 -12.53 3.87
C ILE A 178 1.74 -13.46 4.43
N LYS A 179 0.91 -14.02 3.56
CA LYS A 179 -0.25 -14.86 3.92
C LYS A 179 0.09 -15.99 4.89
N ARG A 180 1.28 -16.57 4.78
CA ARG A 180 1.74 -17.62 5.69
C ARG A 180 2.01 -17.14 7.13
N GLY A 181 1.73 -15.87 7.47
CA GLY A 181 1.94 -15.32 8.81
C GLY A 181 3.40 -15.04 9.14
N GLU A 182 4.21 -14.82 8.15
CA GLU A 182 5.62 -14.46 8.26
C GLU A 182 5.82 -12.98 8.00
N LEU A 183 6.72 -12.35 8.75
CA LEU A 183 7.33 -11.08 8.39
C LEU A 183 8.61 -11.39 7.64
N VAL A 184 8.75 -10.89 6.42
CA VAL A 184 9.93 -11.07 5.59
C VAL A 184 10.57 -9.73 5.26
N CYS A 185 11.90 -9.75 5.16
CA CYS A 185 12.71 -8.64 4.65
C CYS A 185 13.31 -9.05 3.32
N LEU A 186 13.15 -8.19 2.31
CA LEU A 186 13.70 -8.41 0.98
C LEU A 186 14.63 -7.27 0.59
N ASN A 187 15.57 -7.56 -0.27
CA ASN A 187 16.36 -6.56 -0.97
C ASN A 187 15.48 -5.90 -2.06
N ALA A 188 15.35 -4.58 -2.03
CA ALA A 188 14.49 -3.86 -2.97
C ALA A 188 15.06 -3.83 -4.40
N ASP A 189 16.36 -4.02 -4.59
CA ASP A 189 17.00 -4.06 -5.91
C ASP A 189 16.84 -5.41 -6.61
N THR A 190 16.77 -6.53 -5.84
CA THR A 190 16.78 -7.90 -6.40
C THR A 190 15.51 -8.70 -6.13
N GLY A 191 14.70 -8.30 -5.12
CA GLY A 191 13.55 -9.06 -4.64
C GLY A 191 13.91 -10.32 -3.85
N GLU A 192 15.20 -10.55 -3.55
CA GLU A 192 15.66 -11.69 -2.76
C GLU A 192 15.38 -11.50 -1.29
N GLU A 193 15.00 -12.58 -0.63
CA GLU A 193 14.76 -12.59 0.81
C GLU A 193 16.10 -12.52 1.57
N ILE A 194 16.19 -11.55 2.49
CA ILE A 194 17.34 -11.37 3.38
C ILE A 194 17.11 -12.19 4.67
N TRP A 195 15.91 -12.09 5.23
CA TRP A 195 15.49 -12.87 6.39
C TRP A 195 13.95 -12.97 6.44
N GLY A 196 13.47 -14.02 7.12
CA GLY A 196 12.06 -14.23 7.42
C GLY A 196 11.88 -14.70 8.86
N ILE A 197 10.76 -14.31 9.49
CA ILE A 197 10.42 -14.71 10.85
C ILE A 197 8.92 -15.03 10.95
N LYS A 198 8.60 -16.20 11.49
CA LYS A 198 7.22 -16.64 11.73
C LYS A 198 6.64 -15.92 12.93
N LEU A 199 5.50 -15.24 12.74
CA LEU A 199 4.82 -14.48 13.79
C LEU A 199 3.46 -15.05 14.17
N ALA A 200 2.72 -15.61 13.21
CA ALA A 200 1.38 -16.17 13.41
C ALA A 200 1.11 -17.30 12.39
N PRO A 201 0.02 -18.07 12.52
CA PRO A 201 -0.35 -19.08 11.54
C PRO A 201 -0.60 -18.51 10.14
N ASP A 202 -1.24 -17.31 10.07
CA ASP A 202 -1.56 -16.62 8.84
C ASP A 202 -1.54 -15.08 9.01
N GLN A 203 -1.63 -14.36 7.90
CA GLN A 203 -1.87 -12.91 7.85
C GLN A 203 -2.78 -12.58 6.69
N VAL A 204 -3.74 -11.68 6.93
CA VAL A 204 -4.74 -11.30 5.91
C VAL A 204 -4.67 -9.81 5.59
N HIS A 205 -4.66 -8.92 6.60
CA HIS A 205 -4.95 -7.51 6.37
C HIS A 205 -3.88 -6.53 6.85
N ALA A 206 -3.47 -6.63 8.12
CA ALA A 206 -2.67 -5.61 8.77
C ALA A 206 -1.28 -5.48 8.15
N SER A 207 -0.84 -4.24 7.97
CA SER A 207 0.52 -3.92 7.49
C SER A 207 1.46 -3.68 8.66
N PRO A 208 2.76 -3.98 8.53
CA PRO A 208 3.77 -3.57 9.50
C PRO A 208 3.95 -2.05 9.49
N THR A 209 4.42 -1.49 10.59
CA THR A 209 4.82 -0.08 10.70
C THR A 209 6.25 0.01 11.19
N TRP A 210 7.10 0.75 10.48
CA TRP A 210 8.46 1.06 10.91
C TRP A 210 8.48 2.34 11.73
N ALA A 211 8.95 2.26 12.95
CA ALA A 211 9.20 3.41 13.80
C ALA A 211 10.30 3.08 14.82
N ASP A 212 11.09 4.07 15.22
CA ASP A 212 12.12 3.95 16.25
C ASP A 212 13.05 2.73 16.05
N ASN A 213 13.49 2.53 14.79
CA ASN A 213 14.34 1.42 14.36
C ASN A 213 13.78 0.02 14.71
N LYS A 214 12.48 -0.11 14.69
CA LYS A 214 11.72 -1.34 14.95
C LYS A 214 10.54 -1.47 14.00
N LEU A 215 10.07 -2.70 13.83
CA LEU A 215 8.84 -3.02 13.14
C LEU A 215 7.77 -3.39 14.18
N TYR A 216 6.65 -2.72 14.13
CA TYR A 216 5.44 -3.04 14.88
C TYR A 216 4.52 -3.82 13.97
N VAL A 217 4.27 -5.07 14.29
CA VAL A 217 3.64 -6.03 13.38
C VAL A 217 2.40 -6.64 14.03
N PRO A 218 1.20 -6.10 13.77
CA PRO A 218 -0.03 -6.72 14.21
C PRO A 218 -0.41 -7.86 13.26
N MET A 219 -0.89 -8.96 13.84
CA MET A 219 -1.30 -10.15 13.10
C MET A 219 -2.82 -10.35 13.20
N PHE A 220 -3.36 -11.11 12.26
CA PHE A 220 -4.80 -11.35 12.19
C PHE A 220 -5.37 -12.04 13.42
N ASP A 221 -4.58 -12.89 14.09
CA ASP A 221 -4.96 -13.56 15.35
C ASP A 221 -4.97 -12.62 16.58
N GLY A 222 -4.67 -11.32 16.40
CA GLY A 222 -4.60 -10.33 17.48
C GLY A 222 -3.25 -10.22 18.17
N LYS A 223 -2.27 -11.03 17.75
CA LYS A 223 -0.91 -10.93 18.24
C LYS A 223 -0.23 -9.68 17.66
N VAL A 224 0.50 -8.96 18.49
CA VAL A 224 1.32 -7.81 18.07
C VAL A 224 2.75 -8.06 18.47
N SER A 225 3.62 -8.12 17.49
CA SER A 225 5.05 -8.34 17.69
C SER A 225 5.84 -7.05 17.44
N VAL A 226 6.81 -6.77 18.28
CA VAL A 226 7.84 -5.76 18.03
C VAL A 226 9.09 -6.48 17.59
N VAL A 227 9.52 -6.23 16.36
CA VAL A 227 10.65 -6.89 15.73
C VAL A 227 11.77 -5.88 15.53
N LYS A 228 12.97 -6.25 15.91
CA LYS A 228 14.18 -5.46 15.68
C LYS A 228 15.13 -6.20 14.76
N GLU A 229 15.67 -5.48 13.79
CA GLU A 229 16.65 -5.99 12.84
C GLU A 229 18.08 -5.81 13.36
N TYR A 230 18.93 -6.79 13.08
CA TYR A 230 20.35 -6.84 13.41
C TYR A 230 21.13 -7.33 12.18
N GLY A 231 21.44 -6.41 11.27
CA GLY A 231 22.08 -6.74 10.00
C GLY A 231 21.17 -7.60 9.10
N ASN A 232 21.52 -8.86 8.87
CA ASN A 232 20.73 -9.80 8.05
C ASN A 232 19.90 -10.77 8.89
N GLU A 233 19.63 -10.42 10.13
CA GLU A 233 18.77 -11.18 11.05
C GLU A 233 17.75 -10.27 11.70
N ALA A 234 16.67 -10.84 12.21
CA ALA A 234 15.67 -10.13 13.00
C ALA A 234 15.27 -10.94 14.23
N LYS A 235 14.90 -10.23 15.31
CA LYS A 235 14.45 -10.85 16.56
C LYS A 235 13.17 -10.18 17.05
N ILE A 236 12.25 -10.99 17.56
CA ILE A 236 11.10 -10.49 18.32
C ILE A 236 11.64 -10.03 19.68
N ILE A 237 11.52 -8.72 19.95
CA ILE A 237 11.96 -8.13 21.22
C ILE A 237 10.82 -7.93 22.21
N SER A 238 9.58 -7.95 21.71
CA SER A 238 8.37 -7.90 22.53
C SER A 238 7.20 -8.47 21.77
N GLN A 239 6.26 -9.09 22.47
CA GLN A 239 5.03 -9.62 21.88
C GLN A 239 3.89 -9.52 22.90
N VAL A 240 2.71 -9.19 22.42
CA VAL A 240 1.49 -9.09 23.22
C VAL A 240 0.32 -9.68 22.44
N GLN A 241 -0.60 -10.36 23.14
CA GLN A 241 -1.87 -10.81 22.60
C GLN A 241 -2.95 -9.78 22.93
N LEU A 242 -3.58 -9.22 21.91
CA LEU A 242 -4.72 -8.31 22.06
C LEU A 242 -6.05 -9.09 21.96
N ASP A 243 -7.09 -8.49 22.52
CA ASP A 243 -8.45 -9.02 22.38
C ASP A 243 -9.03 -8.63 21.01
N GLY A 244 -9.26 -9.62 20.18
CA GLY A 244 -9.77 -9.49 18.81
C GLY A 244 -8.69 -9.33 17.73
N SER A 245 -9.10 -9.59 16.49
CA SER A 245 -8.22 -9.55 15.31
C SER A 245 -7.74 -8.14 14.99
N CYS A 246 -6.48 -8.02 14.54
CA CYS A 246 -5.93 -6.77 14.04
C CYS A 246 -6.05 -6.72 12.51
N LEU A 247 -6.60 -5.62 11.97
CA LEU A 247 -6.84 -5.43 10.54
C LEU A 247 -6.10 -4.21 9.96
N ALA A 248 -5.63 -3.31 10.81
CA ALA A 248 -5.00 -2.06 10.43
C ALA A 248 -3.53 -2.00 10.84
N ALA A 249 -2.75 -1.21 10.13
CA ALA A 249 -1.40 -0.87 10.53
C ALA A 249 -1.40 -0.08 11.85
N PRO A 250 -0.40 -0.24 12.72
CA PRO A 250 -0.22 0.61 13.89
C PRO A 250 0.06 2.06 13.50
N ALA A 251 -0.45 3.01 14.27
CA ALA A 251 -0.03 4.40 14.20
C ALA A 251 0.98 4.69 15.31
N VAL A 252 2.05 5.42 14.97
CA VAL A 252 3.07 5.83 15.93
C VAL A 252 3.13 7.35 15.96
N ALA A 253 2.83 7.93 17.12
CA ALA A 253 2.83 9.37 17.33
C ALA A 253 3.12 9.71 18.79
N HIS A 254 3.81 10.82 19.03
CA HIS A 254 4.05 11.36 20.38
C HIS A 254 4.64 10.34 21.38
N GLY A 255 5.59 9.50 20.91
CA GLY A 255 6.21 8.46 21.74
C GLY A 255 5.27 7.32 22.13
N ARG A 256 4.14 7.17 21.45
CA ARG A 256 3.13 6.14 21.68
C ARG A 256 2.86 5.34 20.42
N VAL A 257 2.44 4.09 20.62
CA VAL A 257 2.00 3.18 19.57
C VAL A 257 0.52 2.88 19.76
N PHE A 258 -0.27 3.17 18.75
CA PHE A 258 -1.70 2.92 18.73
C PHE A 258 -1.99 1.72 17.85
N VAL A 259 -2.65 0.72 18.40
CA VAL A 259 -3.03 -0.51 17.68
C VAL A 259 -4.52 -0.73 17.83
N GLN A 260 -5.20 -0.88 16.69
CA GLN A 260 -6.63 -1.17 16.67
C GLN A 260 -6.85 -2.67 16.44
N SER A 261 -7.60 -3.28 17.34
CA SER A 261 -8.26 -4.57 17.10
C SER A 261 -9.72 -4.35 16.71
N LYS A 262 -10.42 -5.42 16.31
CA LYS A 262 -11.88 -5.37 16.06
C LYS A 262 -12.68 -4.93 17.28
N LYS A 263 -12.12 -5.05 18.48
CA LYS A 263 -12.84 -4.77 19.73
C LYS A 263 -12.42 -3.47 20.41
N ARG A 264 -11.14 -3.09 20.30
CA ARG A 264 -10.59 -1.97 21.08
C ARG A 264 -9.48 -1.24 20.35
N LEU A 265 -9.27 0.02 20.71
CA LEU A 265 -8.06 0.77 20.42
C LEU A 265 -7.13 0.70 21.63
N TYR A 266 -5.92 0.21 21.43
CA TYR A 266 -4.88 0.12 22.45
C TYR A 266 -3.84 1.22 22.22
N CYS A 267 -3.33 1.78 23.33
CA CYS A 267 -2.27 2.78 23.33
C CYS A 267 -1.13 2.29 24.21
N PHE A 268 0.02 2.06 23.62
CA PHE A 268 1.25 1.65 24.32
C PHE A 268 2.23 2.82 24.35
N GLY A 269 2.91 3.01 25.46
CA GLY A 269 3.92 4.06 25.63
C GLY A 269 4.37 4.17 27.08
N SER A 270 5.41 4.97 27.35
CA SER A 270 5.84 5.25 28.71
C SER A 270 4.84 6.22 29.39
N ASN A 271 4.65 6.07 30.70
CA ASN A 271 3.87 7.00 31.53
C ASN A 271 4.52 8.38 31.70
N ARG A 272 5.60 8.69 31.00
CA ARG A 272 6.17 10.05 30.98
C ARG A 272 5.14 10.95 30.30
N VAL A 273 4.59 11.87 31.09
CA VAL A 273 3.63 12.89 30.62
C VAL A 273 4.31 13.62 29.46
N ALA A 274 3.74 13.47 28.24
CA ALA A 274 4.12 14.33 27.14
C ALA A 274 3.80 15.77 27.55
N PRO A 275 4.65 16.76 27.22
CA PRO A 275 4.31 18.14 27.48
C PRO A 275 2.94 18.44 26.87
N ALA A 276 2.09 19.12 27.66
CA ALA A 276 0.76 19.49 27.23
C ALA A 276 0.85 20.27 25.91
N PHE A 277 0.15 19.80 24.88
CA PHE A 277 -0.03 20.58 23.67
C PHE A 277 -0.85 21.81 24.03
N ILE A 278 -0.23 22.97 24.02
CA ILE A 278 -0.95 24.24 23.99
C ILE A 278 -1.54 24.33 22.58
N SER A 279 -2.83 24.00 22.45
CA SER A 279 -3.57 24.30 21.24
C SER A 279 -3.54 25.81 21.06
N GLN A 280 -2.82 26.30 20.06
CA GLN A 280 -3.02 27.70 19.65
C GLN A 280 -4.48 27.83 19.18
N PRO A 281 -5.23 28.81 19.67
CA PRO A 281 -6.56 29.06 19.16
C PRO A 281 -6.46 29.37 17.67
N VAL A 282 -7.26 28.68 16.87
CA VAL A 282 -7.46 29.03 15.46
C VAL A 282 -8.09 30.42 15.49
N ALA A 283 -7.36 31.42 15.00
CA ALA A 283 -7.87 32.75 14.81
C ALA A 283 -9.08 32.69 13.87
N SER A 284 -10.21 33.17 14.35
CA SER A 284 -11.48 33.31 13.65
C SER A 284 -11.37 34.26 12.47
#